data_90045891cd70e10a2cad5eb827b1e48e
#
_entry.id   90045891cd70e10a2cad5eb827b1e48e
#
_cell.length_a   1.000
_cell.length_b   1.000
_cell.length_c   1.000
_cell.angle_alpha   90.00
_cell.angle_beta   90.00
_cell.angle_gamma   90.00
#
_symmetry.space_group_name_H-M   'P 1'
#
loop_
_entity.id
_entity.type
_entity.pdbx_description
1 polymer ?
#
loop_
_entity_poly.entity_id
_entity_poly.type
_entity_poly.pdbx_seq_one_letter_code
_entity_poly.pdbx_strand_id
1 'polypeptide(L)'
;MKIVTYLTVALLTTGVLSSCKKGDDVSQEDKQKAEEFKAYVATKQFTLVNYWSDKEIDYVEDDAEVKAETELWPYVSIWIKDDLNVFDASTNKVTITQGANKYAGISDEVFTRDFSIGADKDGPYFNFVNYQYNPLKYRLVDFNSEGFTVYVDWHSGAKVFSEFEVIP
;
A
#
# COMPACT_ATOMS: atom_id res chain seq x y z
N MET A 1 74.51 -17.96 -0.23
CA MET A 1 73.95 -16.95 0.66
C MET A 1 72.68 -16.39 -0.01
N LYS A 2 71.51 -16.88 0.34
CA LYS A 2 70.22 -16.45 -0.26
C LYS A 2 69.55 -15.47 0.72
N ILE A 3 69.37 -14.25 0.29
CA ILE A 3 68.70 -13.20 1.05
C ILE A 3 67.17 -13.37 0.71
N VAL A 4 66.36 -13.66 1.73
CA VAL A 4 64.92 -13.69 1.63
C VAL A 4 64.38 -12.38 2.12
N THR A 5 63.81 -11.56 1.20
CA THR A 5 63.18 -10.31 1.51
C THR A 5 61.71 -10.54 1.88
N TYR A 6 61.33 -10.29 3.13
CA TYR A 6 59.92 -10.30 3.55
C TYR A 6 59.28 -8.96 3.20
N LEU A 7 58.29 -9.05 2.32
CA LEU A 7 57.43 -7.90 1.98
C LEU A 7 56.24 -7.88 2.97
N THR A 8 56.29 -6.93 3.90
CA THR A 8 55.23 -6.72 4.87
C THR A 8 54.14 -5.87 4.20
N VAL A 9 53.04 -6.47 3.83
CA VAL A 9 51.85 -5.72 3.34
C VAL A 9 51.06 -5.21 4.56
N ALA A 10 51.17 -3.92 4.80
CA ALA A 10 50.34 -3.24 5.78
C ALA A 10 48.92 -3.02 5.20
N LEU A 11 47.93 -3.78 5.68
CA LEU A 11 46.54 -3.54 5.39
C LEU A 11 46.07 -2.32 6.19
N LEU A 12 45.96 -1.20 5.53
CA LEU A 12 45.26 -0.01 6.06
C LEU A 12 43.76 -0.26 5.93
N THR A 13 43.14 -0.76 7.00
CA THR A 13 41.67 -0.75 7.15
C THR A 13 41.22 0.66 7.48
N THR A 14 40.88 1.44 6.45
CA THR A 14 40.13 2.68 6.63
C THR A 14 38.70 2.32 7.07
N GLY A 15 38.49 2.31 8.38
CA GLY A 15 37.14 2.26 8.95
C GLY A 15 36.39 3.52 8.54
N VAL A 16 35.52 3.38 7.55
CA VAL A 16 34.51 4.38 7.27
C VAL A 16 33.50 4.29 8.41
N LEU A 17 33.67 5.15 9.41
CA LEU A 17 32.61 5.44 10.37
C LEU A 17 31.51 6.18 9.61
N SER A 18 30.62 5.41 9.01
CA SER A 18 29.36 5.92 8.51
C SER A 18 28.58 6.41 9.72
N SER A 19 28.69 7.70 9.98
CA SER A 19 27.81 8.42 10.90
C SER A 19 26.41 8.36 10.28
N CYS A 20 25.64 7.36 10.68
CA CYS A 20 24.19 7.33 10.41
C CYS A 20 23.58 8.54 11.11
N LYS A 21 23.44 9.65 10.39
CA LYS A 21 22.42 10.64 10.70
C LYS A 21 21.09 9.91 10.57
N LYS A 22 20.41 9.69 11.71
CA LYS A 22 19.02 9.27 11.78
C LYS A 22 18.19 10.46 11.28
N GLY A 23 18.03 10.59 9.98
CA GLY A 23 17.27 11.65 9.33
C GLY A 23 16.65 11.04 8.08
N ASP A 24 15.38 11.18 7.92
CA ASP A 24 14.48 11.12 6.76
C ASP A 24 14.81 10.19 5.56
N ASP A 25 15.83 9.33 5.66
CA ASP A 25 16.25 8.45 4.58
C ASP A 25 15.36 7.19 4.54
N VAL A 26 14.68 7.03 3.40
CA VAL A 26 13.91 5.83 3.07
C VAL A 26 14.85 4.64 2.96
N SER A 27 14.55 3.54 3.66
CA SER A 27 15.36 2.32 3.59
C SER A 27 15.40 1.73 2.17
N GLN A 28 16.49 1.04 1.82
CA GLN A 28 16.56 0.35 0.52
C GLN A 28 15.57 -0.81 0.45
N GLU A 29 15.31 -1.47 1.58
CA GLU A 29 14.32 -2.54 1.70
C GLU A 29 12.92 -2.02 1.38
N ASP A 30 12.51 -0.87 1.95
CA ASP A 30 11.19 -0.29 1.68
C ASP A 30 11.03 0.15 0.22
N LYS A 31 12.10 0.71 -0.37
CA LYS A 31 12.11 1.06 -1.80
C LYS A 31 11.93 -0.19 -2.67
N GLN A 32 12.67 -1.26 -2.36
CA GLN A 32 12.58 -2.52 -3.09
C GLN A 32 11.18 -3.12 -2.94
N LYS A 33 10.63 -3.17 -1.71
CA LYS A 33 9.28 -3.68 -1.45
C LYS A 33 8.21 -2.89 -2.22
N ALA A 34 8.37 -1.56 -2.32
CA ALA A 34 7.46 -0.72 -3.10
C ALA A 34 7.53 -1.02 -4.61
N GLU A 35 8.72 -1.22 -5.18
CA GLU A 35 8.88 -1.58 -6.60
C GLU A 35 8.35 -3.00 -6.89
N GLU A 36 8.59 -3.96 -6.01
CA GLU A 36 8.03 -5.30 -6.12
C GLU A 36 6.50 -5.28 -6.07
N PHE A 37 5.91 -4.51 -5.15
CA PHE A 37 4.47 -4.34 -5.06
C PHE A 37 3.90 -3.65 -6.30
N LYS A 38 4.57 -2.63 -6.81
CA LYS A 38 4.18 -1.95 -8.06
C LYS A 38 4.15 -2.91 -9.26
N ALA A 39 5.17 -3.75 -9.39
CA ALA A 39 5.21 -4.79 -10.43
C ALA A 39 4.11 -5.85 -10.24
N TYR A 40 3.85 -6.24 -8.99
CA TYR A 40 2.82 -7.21 -8.63
C TYR A 40 1.41 -6.74 -9.01
N VAL A 41 1.01 -5.51 -8.65
CA VAL A 41 -0.34 -5.01 -8.94
C VAL A 41 -0.58 -4.76 -10.43
N ALA A 42 0.47 -4.45 -11.21
CA ALA A 42 0.36 -4.17 -12.63
C ALA A 42 -0.02 -5.39 -13.48
N THR A 43 0.03 -6.60 -12.93
CA THR A 43 -0.21 -7.86 -13.66
C THR A 43 -1.52 -8.56 -13.29
N LYS A 44 -2.32 -7.96 -12.41
CA LYS A 44 -3.47 -8.61 -11.78
C LYS A 44 -4.68 -7.70 -11.70
N GLN A 45 -5.81 -8.33 -11.43
CA GLN A 45 -7.09 -7.66 -11.14
C GLN A 45 -7.47 -7.95 -9.70
N PHE A 46 -8.09 -6.99 -9.03
CA PHE A 46 -8.38 -7.07 -7.60
C PHE A 46 -9.79 -6.62 -7.27
N THR A 47 -10.37 -7.23 -6.25
CA THR A 47 -11.58 -6.76 -5.58
C THR A 47 -11.32 -6.60 -4.08
N LEU A 48 -12.01 -5.65 -3.44
CA LEU A 48 -11.99 -5.49 -1.99
C LEU A 48 -12.84 -6.60 -1.36
N VAL A 49 -12.28 -7.35 -0.40
CA VAL A 49 -12.94 -8.49 0.22
C VAL A 49 -13.12 -8.36 1.73
N ASN A 50 -12.35 -7.47 2.35
CA ASN A 50 -12.44 -7.26 3.80
C ASN A 50 -12.02 -5.85 4.22
N TYR A 51 -12.61 -5.37 5.34
CA TYR A 51 -12.36 -4.05 5.89
C TYR A 51 -12.54 -4.06 7.41
N TRP A 52 -11.47 -3.73 8.17
CA TRP A 52 -11.48 -3.81 9.63
C TRP A 52 -10.53 -2.80 10.26
N SER A 53 -10.57 -2.66 11.59
CA SER A 53 -9.62 -1.84 12.36
C SER A 53 -8.93 -2.64 13.45
N ASP A 54 -7.72 -2.19 13.86
CA ASP A 54 -6.97 -2.80 14.97
C ASP A 54 -7.49 -2.43 16.35
N LYS A 55 -8.38 -1.44 16.42
CA LYS A 55 -9.06 -0.96 17.65
C LYS A 55 -10.48 -0.60 17.33
N GLU A 56 -11.33 -0.60 18.34
CA GLU A 56 -12.70 -0.08 18.20
C GLU A 56 -12.69 1.37 17.72
N ILE A 57 -13.46 1.66 16.67
CA ILE A 57 -13.64 3.00 16.13
C ILE A 57 -15.10 3.30 15.90
N ASP A 58 -15.41 4.59 15.86
CA ASP A 58 -16.66 5.05 15.29
C ASP A 58 -16.46 5.23 13.78
N TYR A 59 -17.36 4.66 13.01
CA TYR A 59 -17.30 4.64 11.56
C TYR A 59 -18.65 5.09 10.97
N VAL A 60 -18.60 5.94 9.96
CA VAL A 60 -19.80 6.42 9.26
C VAL A 60 -19.58 6.28 7.76
N GLU A 61 -20.46 5.56 7.12
CA GLU A 61 -20.52 5.43 5.65
C GLU A 61 -21.98 5.33 5.19
N ASP A 62 -22.35 6.07 4.17
CA ASP A 62 -23.67 6.03 3.54
C ASP A 62 -24.86 6.00 4.53
N ASP A 63 -24.84 6.89 5.54
CA ASP A 63 -25.85 6.99 6.63
C ASP A 63 -25.84 5.85 7.67
N ALA A 64 -24.93 4.86 7.54
CA ALA A 64 -24.70 3.89 8.59
C ALA A 64 -23.70 4.44 9.61
N GLU A 65 -24.16 4.74 10.82
CA GLU A 65 -23.32 5.10 11.96
C GLU A 65 -23.05 3.87 12.81
N VAL A 66 -21.77 3.54 12.97
CA VAL A 66 -21.30 2.40 13.77
C VAL A 66 -20.44 2.93 14.90
N LYS A 67 -20.64 2.42 16.11
CA LYS A 67 -19.89 2.84 17.29
C LYS A 67 -19.17 1.68 17.91
N ALA A 68 -17.89 1.91 18.27
CA ALA A 68 -17.05 0.98 18.98
C ALA A 68 -16.93 -0.40 18.30
N GLU A 69 -16.72 -0.42 16.98
CA GLU A 69 -16.57 -1.64 16.18
C GLU A 69 -15.15 -1.79 15.64
N THR A 70 -14.73 -3.05 15.46
CA THR A 70 -13.50 -3.41 14.77
C THR A 70 -13.77 -4.07 13.41
N GLU A 71 -14.89 -4.81 13.28
CA GLU A 71 -15.32 -5.44 12.04
C GLU A 71 -16.14 -4.43 11.23
N LEU A 72 -15.54 -3.86 10.20
CA LEU A 72 -16.16 -2.78 9.43
C LEU A 72 -16.75 -3.26 8.10
N TRP A 73 -16.42 -4.48 7.66
CA TRP A 73 -16.88 -5.03 6.39
C TRP A 73 -18.40 -5.01 6.19
N PRO A 74 -19.23 -5.33 7.20
CA PRO A 74 -20.68 -5.25 7.05
C PRO A 74 -21.21 -3.87 6.66
N TYR A 75 -20.47 -2.82 7.04
CA TYR A 75 -20.85 -1.40 6.90
C TYR A 75 -20.23 -0.73 5.67
N VAL A 76 -19.28 -1.38 4.98
CA VAL A 76 -18.76 -0.88 3.71
C VAL A 76 -19.88 -0.85 2.68
N SER A 77 -19.96 0.26 1.95
CA SER A 77 -20.98 0.46 0.92
C SER A 77 -20.97 -0.68 -0.12
N ILE A 78 -22.16 -1.20 -0.40
CA ILE A 78 -22.34 -2.37 -1.27
C ILE A 78 -21.78 -2.15 -2.68
N TRP A 79 -21.76 -0.90 -3.15
CA TRP A 79 -21.25 -0.53 -4.48
C TRP A 79 -19.72 -0.58 -4.59
N ILE A 80 -18.97 -0.71 -3.46
CA ILE A 80 -17.51 -0.91 -3.49
C ILE A 80 -17.16 -2.40 -3.50
N LYS A 81 -18.03 -3.25 -2.93
CA LYS A 81 -17.72 -4.66 -2.62
C LYS A 81 -17.57 -5.55 -3.84
N ASP A 82 -18.19 -5.18 -4.97
CA ASP A 82 -18.18 -5.96 -6.20
C ASP A 82 -17.43 -5.27 -7.35
N ASP A 83 -16.69 -4.20 -7.04
CA ASP A 83 -15.89 -3.49 -8.03
C ASP A 83 -14.60 -4.22 -8.37
N LEU A 84 -14.24 -4.15 -9.65
CA LEU A 84 -12.99 -4.69 -10.16
C LEU A 84 -11.97 -3.56 -10.38
N ASN A 85 -10.79 -3.73 -9.80
CA ASN A 85 -9.70 -2.77 -9.86
C ASN A 85 -8.53 -3.33 -10.69
N VAL A 86 -8.11 -2.60 -11.73
CA VAL A 86 -6.98 -2.94 -12.60
C VAL A 86 -5.97 -1.79 -12.57
N PHE A 87 -4.76 -2.05 -12.09
CA PHE A 87 -3.73 -1.03 -11.91
C PHE A 87 -2.77 -0.99 -13.11
N ASP A 88 -2.65 0.17 -13.75
CA ASP A 88 -1.65 0.42 -14.78
C ASP A 88 -0.50 1.26 -14.21
N ALA A 89 0.58 0.60 -13.82
CA ALA A 89 1.76 1.22 -13.25
C ALA A 89 2.51 2.14 -14.25
N SER A 90 2.28 2.00 -15.55
CA SER A 90 2.91 2.83 -16.58
C SER A 90 2.27 4.21 -16.69
N THR A 91 0.98 4.30 -16.45
CA THR A 91 0.19 5.54 -16.48
C THR A 91 -0.16 6.07 -15.10
N ASN A 92 0.11 5.32 -14.03
CA ASN A 92 -0.33 5.61 -12.67
C ASN A 92 -1.86 5.77 -12.56
N LYS A 93 -2.59 4.94 -13.30
CA LYS A 93 -4.05 4.92 -13.29
C LYS A 93 -4.56 3.57 -12.85
N VAL A 94 -5.60 3.58 -12.03
CA VAL A 94 -6.43 2.42 -11.78
C VAL A 94 -7.70 2.54 -12.59
N THR A 95 -8.05 1.50 -13.32
CA THR A 95 -9.35 1.36 -13.97
C THR A 95 -10.26 0.61 -13.01
N ILE A 96 -11.40 1.20 -12.70
CA ILE A 96 -12.41 0.64 -11.82
C ILE A 96 -13.61 0.30 -12.70
N THR A 97 -13.99 -0.97 -12.71
CA THR A 97 -15.23 -1.44 -13.34
C THR A 97 -16.24 -1.67 -12.23
N GLN A 98 -17.33 -0.92 -12.25
CA GLN A 98 -18.40 -1.07 -11.27
C GLN A 98 -19.13 -2.40 -11.48
N GLY A 99 -19.37 -3.10 -10.38
CA GLY A 99 -20.12 -4.34 -10.38
C GLY A 99 -21.63 -4.15 -10.59
N ALA A 100 -22.43 -5.06 -10.05
CA ALA A 100 -23.89 -5.02 -10.14
C ALA A 100 -24.48 -3.83 -9.36
N ASN A 101 -23.80 -3.45 -8.26
CA ASN A 101 -24.18 -2.33 -7.41
C ASN A 101 -23.37 -1.10 -7.82
N LYS A 102 -24.04 -0.06 -8.33
CA LYS A 102 -23.34 1.12 -8.86
C LYS A 102 -23.42 2.30 -7.92
N TYR A 103 -22.32 3.03 -7.80
CA TYR A 103 -22.31 4.31 -7.08
C TYR A 103 -23.11 5.38 -7.87
N ALA A 104 -24.15 5.91 -7.26
CA ALA A 104 -25.06 6.86 -7.91
C ALA A 104 -24.39 8.17 -8.38
N GLY A 105 -23.22 8.51 -7.82
CA GLY A 105 -22.44 9.70 -8.20
C GLY A 105 -21.58 9.52 -9.45
N ILE A 106 -21.48 8.29 -10.01
CA ILE A 106 -20.70 7.99 -11.20
C ILE A 106 -21.58 7.24 -12.19
N SER A 107 -21.88 7.88 -13.33
CA SER A 107 -22.73 7.30 -14.38
C SER A 107 -22.02 6.24 -15.22
N ASP A 108 -20.69 6.33 -15.31
CA ASP A 108 -19.91 5.46 -16.15
C ASP A 108 -19.68 4.10 -15.46
N GLU A 109 -19.92 3.03 -16.17
CA GLU A 109 -19.65 1.67 -15.69
C GLU A 109 -18.16 1.42 -15.45
N VAL A 110 -17.32 2.06 -16.26
CA VAL A 110 -15.86 1.98 -16.17
C VAL A 110 -15.30 3.38 -16.08
N PHE A 111 -14.49 3.63 -15.08
CA PHE A 111 -13.83 4.93 -14.90
C PHE A 111 -12.39 4.74 -14.37
N THR A 112 -11.60 5.82 -14.38
CA THR A 112 -10.22 5.78 -13.91
C THR A 112 -9.99 6.74 -12.75
N ARG A 113 -9.03 6.37 -11.87
CA ARG A 113 -8.52 7.21 -10.79
C ARG A 113 -7.00 7.19 -10.79
N ASP A 114 -6.43 8.20 -10.15
CA ASP A 114 -4.98 8.25 -9.93
C ASP A 114 -4.58 7.32 -8.79
N PHE A 115 -3.45 6.64 -8.96
CA PHE A 115 -2.76 5.96 -7.87
C PHE A 115 -1.26 6.16 -7.98
N SER A 116 -0.56 5.94 -6.87
CA SER A 116 0.91 5.85 -6.88
C SER A 116 1.40 4.91 -5.80
N ILE A 117 2.51 4.25 -6.06
CA ILE A 117 3.20 3.38 -5.11
C ILE A 117 4.61 3.92 -4.93
N GLY A 118 5.08 3.93 -3.69
CA GLY A 118 6.42 4.40 -3.33
C GLY A 118 6.78 4.02 -1.91
N ALA A 119 7.87 4.58 -1.42
CA ALA A 119 8.29 4.43 -0.02
C ALA A 119 8.71 5.78 0.56
N ASP A 120 8.48 5.95 1.85
CA ASP A 120 8.98 7.07 2.65
C ASP A 120 9.59 6.56 3.97
N LYS A 121 9.91 7.45 4.90
CA LYS A 121 10.52 7.11 6.20
C LYS A 121 9.67 6.16 7.07
N ASP A 122 8.38 6.05 6.81
CA ASP A 122 7.43 5.22 7.55
C ASP A 122 7.10 3.91 6.81
N GLY A 123 7.80 3.64 5.68
CA GLY A 123 7.71 2.41 4.90
C GLY A 123 7.05 2.57 3.53
N PRO A 124 6.77 1.44 2.86
CA PRO A 124 6.12 1.44 1.56
C PRO A 124 4.67 1.91 1.67
N TYR A 125 4.22 2.68 0.69
CA TYR A 125 2.88 3.22 0.64
C TYR A 125 2.20 3.01 -0.71
N PHE A 126 0.88 3.07 -0.67
CA PHE A 126 -0.02 3.08 -1.78
C PHE A 126 -0.97 4.28 -1.66
N ASN A 127 -0.84 5.27 -2.55
CA ASN A 127 -1.80 6.35 -2.63
C ASN A 127 -2.90 5.97 -3.62
N PHE A 128 -4.12 6.22 -3.25
CA PHE A 128 -5.29 5.95 -4.05
C PHE A 128 -6.27 7.11 -3.95
N VAL A 129 -6.83 7.54 -5.08
CA VAL A 129 -7.89 8.55 -5.10
C VAL A 129 -9.24 7.82 -5.04
N ASN A 130 -9.95 8.00 -3.93
CA ASN A 130 -11.24 7.35 -3.71
C ASN A 130 -12.36 7.89 -4.63
N TYR A 131 -13.55 7.35 -4.50
CA TYR A 131 -14.73 7.75 -5.28
C TYR A 131 -15.11 9.24 -5.13
N GLN A 132 -14.81 9.85 -3.99
CA GLN A 132 -15.07 11.25 -3.69
C GLN A 132 -13.92 12.18 -4.10
N TYR A 133 -12.96 11.67 -4.88
CA TYR A 133 -11.75 12.38 -5.32
C TYR A 133 -10.80 12.80 -4.18
N ASN A 134 -10.90 12.18 -3.02
CA ASN A 134 -9.99 12.40 -1.91
C ASN A 134 -8.78 11.46 -2.03
N PRO A 135 -7.54 11.98 -2.05
CA PRO A 135 -6.36 11.14 -2.01
C PRO A 135 -6.21 10.53 -0.61
N LEU A 136 -6.10 9.20 -0.54
CA LEU A 136 -5.80 8.48 0.68
C LEU A 136 -4.42 7.83 0.56
N LYS A 137 -3.62 7.96 1.60
CA LYS A 137 -2.30 7.33 1.69
C LYS A 137 -2.41 6.10 2.58
N TYR A 138 -2.38 4.95 1.95
CA TYR A 138 -2.33 3.67 2.64
C TYR A 138 -0.89 3.22 2.86
N ARG A 139 -0.65 2.47 3.93
CA ARG A 139 0.59 1.75 4.20
C ARG A 139 0.45 0.31 3.75
N LEU A 140 1.43 -0.18 3.00
CA LEU A 140 1.47 -1.57 2.61
C LEU A 140 1.84 -2.45 3.81
N VAL A 141 0.98 -3.41 4.13
CA VAL A 141 1.25 -4.44 5.14
C VAL A 141 1.99 -5.59 4.49
N ASP A 142 1.32 -6.25 3.54
CA ASP A 142 1.83 -7.44 2.87
C ASP A 142 1.15 -7.64 1.51
N PHE A 143 1.75 -8.49 0.66
CA PHE A 143 1.17 -8.98 -0.58
C PHE A 143 1.73 -10.37 -0.91
N ASN A 144 0.92 -11.20 -1.56
CA ASN A 144 1.26 -12.55 -1.96
C ASN A 144 0.49 -12.95 -3.24
N SER A 145 0.50 -14.24 -3.61
CA SER A 145 -0.20 -14.72 -4.83
C SER A 145 -1.71 -14.52 -4.80
N GLU A 146 -2.32 -14.39 -3.62
CA GLU A 146 -3.77 -14.34 -3.41
C GLU A 146 -4.30 -12.91 -3.33
N GLY A 147 -3.49 -11.95 -2.85
CA GLY A 147 -3.92 -10.58 -2.71
C GLY A 147 -2.92 -9.67 -2.02
N PHE A 148 -3.41 -8.55 -1.52
CA PHE A 148 -2.62 -7.62 -0.72
C PHE A 148 -3.46 -6.95 0.38
N THR A 149 -2.78 -6.54 1.45
CA THR A 149 -3.38 -5.80 2.56
C THR A 149 -2.68 -4.44 2.73
N VAL A 150 -3.48 -3.42 2.90
CA VAL A 150 -3.03 -2.05 3.19
C VAL A 150 -3.79 -1.50 4.40
N TYR A 151 -3.26 -0.46 5.04
CA TYR A 151 -4.00 0.28 6.07
C TYR A 151 -3.86 1.79 5.92
N VAL A 152 -4.82 2.52 6.47
CA VAL A 152 -4.76 3.97 6.67
C VAL A 152 -4.80 4.29 8.17
N ASP A 153 -4.05 5.30 8.58
CA ASP A 153 -4.13 5.79 9.96
C ASP A 153 -5.43 6.58 10.17
N TRP A 154 -6.20 6.18 11.18
CA TRP A 154 -7.46 6.80 11.54
C TRP A 154 -7.27 7.89 12.60
N HIS A 155 -8.15 8.88 12.62
CA HIS A 155 -8.06 10.04 13.52
C HIS A 155 -8.03 9.68 15.03
N SER A 156 -8.52 8.49 15.42
CA SER A 156 -8.45 7.97 16.79
C SER A 156 -7.10 7.30 17.14
N GLY A 157 -6.15 7.26 16.20
CA GLY A 157 -4.91 6.51 16.32
C GLY A 157 -5.09 4.99 16.16
N ALA A 158 -6.22 4.57 15.61
CA ALA A 158 -6.43 3.22 15.09
C ALA A 158 -5.86 3.10 13.67
N LYS A 159 -5.68 1.88 13.22
CA LYS A 159 -5.39 1.56 11.81
C LYS A 159 -6.61 0.91 11.20
N VAL A 160 -7.03 1.39 10.05
CA VAL A 160 -8.12 0.79 9.28
C VAL A 160 -7.53 0.07 8.09
N PHE A 161 -7.79 -1.22 8.00
CA PHE A 161 -7.22 -2.14 7.02
C PHE A 161 -8.20 -2.40 5.89
N SER A 162 -7.64 -2.55 4.69
CA SER A 162 -8.34 -2.99 3.48
C SER A 162 -7.59 -4.19 2.90
N GLU A 163 -8.31 -5.26 2.63
CA GLU A 163 -7.80 -6.49 2.02
C GLU A 163 -8.38 -6.64 0.62
N PHE A 164 -7.48 -6.84 -0.34
CA PHE A 164 -7.81 -7.03 -1.75
C PHE A 164 -7.40 -8.43 -2.19
N GLU A 165 -8.30 -9.14 -2.85
CA GLU A 165 -8.02 -10.44 -3.47
C GLU A 165 -7.82 -10.32 -4.97
N VAL A 166 -6.96 -11.21 -5.49
CA VAL A 166 -6.75 -11.39 -6.94
C VAL A 166 -7.97 -12.10 -7.53
N ILE A 167 -8.52 -11.50 -8.58
CA ILE A 167 -9.55 -12.14 -9.39
C ILE A 167 -8.87 -12.89 -10.55
N PRO A 168 -9.20 -14.17 -10.76
CA PRO A 168 -8.63 -15.00 -11.82
C PRO A 168 -8.85 -14.48 -13.24
#